data_9724bb3794892f76d4b2971f573b2bc4
#
_entry.id   9724bb3794892f76d4b2971f573b2bc4
#
_cell.length_a   1.000
_cell.length_b   1.000
_cell.length_c   1.000
_cell.angle_alpha   90.00
_cell.angle_beta   90.00
_cell.angle_gamma   90.00
#
_symmetry.space_group_name_H-M   'P 1'
#
loop_
_entity.id
_entity.type
_entity.pdbx_description
1 polymer ?
#
loop_
_entity_poly.entity_id
_entity_poly.type
_entity_poly.pdbx_seq_one_letter_code
_entity_poly.pdbx_strand_id
1 'polypeptide(L)'
;MGGLDAEAFELLEQGRGVLLSRVLDSRDELAELRVKHPELAGEWEELRNELDATTGFGEIPPAAGTSGMPDSDRRHRLGRRRDQLLVRIRDVPGFVDFLRPASLAAMLPAAEAGPVVTINVSAWRCDALVLTGGETRIMRLPDLSTTELDERIPVFQEALVSTHSGDFAERATAQVVVRRTLSWLWDVVAGPVLEVLGYTAAPVEGAPWPRVWWSPTGLLNFLPLHAAGRFPGEPGEPVREDAAVLDRVVSSYTPTIRALSHARSRPAAPHQRLLAAAMPVTRGQHPLPYARAEVEDLAQQRGDVSLLIEEEATHDTVIAALRHSSWAHFACHAHSDPVSPSKSHLLLHDSPLSVIEISRLRLQDAELAYLSACSTARGSTRLADEAIHIASAFQLAGYRNVVGSLWSVADSTAAKVAKGFYHRLTSGLPPAVALHAVIRGLRDEEPLTPSAWAGYVHAGP
;
A
#
# COMPACT_ATOMS: atom_id res chain seq x y z
N MET A 1 15.56 -11.13 27.35
CA MET A 1 15.15 -11.27 25.92
C MET A 1 14.35 -10.08 25.42
N GLY A 2 13.47 -9.46 26.20
CA GLY A 2 12.61 -8.36 25.72
C GLY A 2 13.28 -7.08 25.21
N GLY A 3 14.53 -6.79 25.55
CA GLY A 3 15.22 -5.58 25.09
C GLY A 3 15.69 -5.64 23.64
N LEU A 4 16.19 -6.78 23.18
CA LEU A 4 16.66 -6.97 21.81
C LEU A 4 15.49 -7.04 20.81
N ASP A 5 14.36 -7.60 21.22
CA ASP A 5 13.15 -7.66 20.37
C ASP A 5 12.58 -6.27 20.16
N ALA A 6 12.51 -5.43 21.21
CA ALA A 6 12.07 -4.04 21.11
C ALA A 6 12.96 -3.23 20.15
N GLU A 7 14.28 -3.33 20.31
CA GLU A 7 15.25 -2.66 19.46
C GLU A 7 15.12 -3.08 17.99
N ALA A 8 14.87 -4.38 17.71
CA ALA A 8 14.66 -4.87 16.35
C ALA A 8 13.42 -4.25 15.69
N PHE A 9 12.29 -4.15 16.40
CA PHE A 9 11.09 -3.47 15.91
C PHE A 9 11.35 -1.99 15.62
N GLU A 10 11.98 -1.29 16.57
CA GLU A 10 12.27 0.13 16.46
C GLU A 10 13.22 0.44 15.30
N LEU A 11 14.32 -0.32 15.16
CA LEU A 11 15.27 -0.15 14.07
C LEU A 11 14.64 -0.45 12.69
N LEU A 12 13.83 -1.50 12.60
CA LEU A 12 13.19 -1.88 11.36
C LEU A 12 12.14 -0.83 10.93
N GLU A 13 11.38 -0.30 11.88
CA GLU A 13 10.42 0.77 11.64
C GLU A 13 11.11 2.08 11.20
N GLN A 14 12.27 2.39 11.78
CA GLN A 14 13.09 3.55 11.38
C GLN A 14 13.66 3.42 9.97
N GLY A 15 14.10 2.22 9.59
CA GLY A 15 14.71 1.95 8.28
C GLY A 15 13.71 1.91 7.14
N ARG A 16 12.41 1.81 7.43
CA ARG A 16 11.34 1.63 6.45
C ARG A 16 10.55 2.90 6.20
N GLY A 17 10.16 3.06 4.96
CA GLY A 17 9.29 4.17 4.58
C GLY A 17 9.81 5.54 5.02
N VAL A 18 11.14 5.77 4.94
CA VAL A 18 11.76 7.02 5.42
C VAL A 18 11.08 8.26 4.84
N LEU A 19 10.63 8.20 3.59
CA LEU A 19 9.85 9.28 2.98
C LEU A 19 8.44 9.33 3.56
N LEU A 20 7.81 8.17 3.74
CA LEU A 20 6.46 8.03 4.29
C LEU A 20 6.42 8.48 5.75
N SER A 21 7.33 7.99 6.59
CA SER A 21 7.39 8.36 8.00
C SER A 21 7.70 9.85 8.19
N ARG A 22 8.65 10.42 7.45
CA ARG A 22 8.93 11.86 7.51
C ARG A 22 7.73 12.73 7.19
N VAL A 23 6.89 12.31 6.24
CA VAL A 23 5.67 13.05 5.88
C VAL A 23 4.58 12.87 6.93
N LEU A 24 4.39 11.65 7.47
CA LEU A 24 3.41 11.37 8.52
C LEU A 24 3.79 12.04 9.84
N ASP A 25 5.04 11.88 10.28
CA ASP A 25 5.57 12.47 11.53
C ASP A 25 5.37 13.98 11.55
N SER A 26 5.71 14.62 10.43
CA SER A 26 5.57 16.08 10.34
C SER A 26 4.12 16.56 10.32
N ARG A 27 3.12 15.68 10.12
CA ARG A 27 1.70 16.10 10.01
C ARG A 27 0.97 16.09 11.33
N ASP A 28 0.99 14.98 12.06
CA ASP A 28 0.21 14.85 13.30
C ASP A 28 0.85 15.61 14.46
N GLU A 29 2.15 15.41 14.67
CA GLU A 29 2.89 16.11 15.72
C GLU A 29 2.97 17.62 15.44
N LEU A 30 3.07 18.00 14.16
CA LEU A 30 3.04 19.42 13.77
C LEU A 30 1.64 20.02 13.92
N ALA A 31 0.57 19.27 13.68
CA ALA A 31 -0.78 19.75 13.92
C ALA A 31 -1.02 20.03 15.41
N GLU A 32 -0.56 19.13 16.28
CA GLU A 32 -0.61 19.32 17.73
C GLU A 32 0.29 20.51 18.19
N LEU A 33 1.51 20.57 17.64
CA LEU A 33 2.44 21.69 17.91
C LEU A 33 1.84 23.03 17.46
N ARG A 34 1.15 23.07 16.32
CA ARG A 34 0.49 24.27 15.82
C ARG A 34 -0.62 24.77 16.75
N VAL A 35 -1.36 23.86 17.37
CA VAL A 35 -2.41 24.21 18.33
C VAL A 35 -1.81 24.71 19.64
N LYS A 36 -0.77 24.08 20.16
CA LYS A 36 -0.19 24.37 21.48
C LYS A 36 0.93 25.42 21.42
N HIS A 37 1.74 25.43 20.36
CA HIS A 37 2.91 26.28 20.18
C HIS A 37 3.03 26.79 18.74
N PRO A 38 2.14 27.69 18.29
CA PRO A 38 2.05 28.12 16.89
C PRO A 38 3.34 28.75 16.35
N GLU A 39 4.13 29.41 17.21
CA GLU A 39 5.41 30.02 16.81
C GLU A 39 6.45 28.96 16.41
N LEU A 40 6.62 27.89 17.23
CA LEU A 40 7.54 26.80 16.93
C LEU A 40 7.09 26.02 15.68
N ALA A 41 5.79 25.84 15.51
CA ALA A 41 5.23 25.19 14.33
C ALA A 41 5.49 26.02 13.06
N GLY A 42 5.33 27.36 13.13
CA GLY A 42 5.64 28.28 12.04
C GLY A 42 7.12 28.24 11.65
N GLU A 43 8.04 28.34 12.64
CA GLU A 43 9.48 28.23 12.39
C GLU A 43 9.85 26.90 11.72
N TRP A 44 9.20 25.80 12.11
CA TRP A 44 9.42 24.47 11.53
C TRP A 44 8.94 24.41 10.07
N GLU A 45 7.77 24.95 9.77
CA GLU A 45 7.20 24.98 8.41
C GLU A 45 8.05 25.82 7.46
N GLU A 46 8.51 26.99 7.89
CA GLU A 46 9.40 27.83 7.11
C GLU A 46 10.71 27.11 6.79
N LEU A 47 11.33 26.51 7.80
CA LEU A 47 12.59 25.78 7.63
C LEU A 47 12.44 24.57 6.71
N ARG A 48 11.32 23.85 6.81
CA ARG A 48 11.02 22.74 5.92
C ARG A 48 10.85 23.20 4.47
N ASN A 49 10.11 24.29 4.25
CA ASN A 49 9.93 24.86 2.91
C ASN A 49 11.27 25.35 2.33
N GLU A 50 12.16 25.91 3.14
CA GLU A 50 13.52 26.27 2.71
C GLU A 50 14.37 25.03 2.35
N LEU A 51 14.26 23.94 3.10
CA LEU A 51 14.94 22.67 2.82
C LEU A 51 14.39 22.02 1.55
N ASP A 52 13.09 21.98 1.36
CA ASP A 52 12.43 21.43 0.17
C ASP A 52 12.81 22.22 -1.09
N ALA A 53 12.93 23.55 -1.00
CA ALA A 53 13.39 24.40 -2.09
C ALA A 53 14.87 24.15 -2.49
N THR A 54 15.70 23.70 -1.53
CA THR A 54 17.12 23.39 -1.79
C THR A 54 17.35 21.97 -2.26
N THR A 55 16.40 21.05 -2.08
CA THR A 55 16.51 19.66 -2.51
C THR A 55 15.93 19.38 -3.88
N GLY A 56 15.45 20.39 -4.63
CA GLY A 56 15.09 20.35 -6.05
C GLY A 56 14.57 19.00 -6.56
N PHE A 57 13.47 18.50 -6.04
CA PHE A 57 12.77 17.37 -6.64
C PHE A 57 12.06 17.84 -7.92
N GLY A 58 12.81 18.02 -9.01
CA GLY A 58 12.19 18.42 -10.28
C GLY A 58 13.10 18.85 -11.42
N GLU A 59 14.37 19.20 -11.19
CA GLU A 59 15.24 19.58 -12.30
C GLU A 59 16.58 18.83 -12.22
N ILE A 60 16.89 18.11 -13.31
CA ILE A 60 18.25 17.63 -13.60
C ILE A 60 19.13 18.88 -13.70
N PRO A 61 20.18 19.05 -12.89
CA PRO A 61 21.06 20.21 -13.04
C PRO A 61 21.67 20.21 -14.43
N PRO A 62 21.74 21.35 -15.12
CA PRO A 62 22.50 21.45 -16.36
C PRO A 62 23.97 21.10 -16.08
N ALA A 63 24.59 20.43 -17.05
CA ALA A 63 25.93 19.90 -16.95
C ALA A 63 26.94 20.93 -16.42
N ALA A 64 27.78 20.43 -15.50
CA ALA A 64 28.87 21.04 -14.79
C ALA A 64 29.43 22.36 -15.36
N GLY A 65 29.23 23.46 -14.60
CA GLY A 65 29.93 24.71 -14.69
C GLY A 65 29.95 25.40 -13.33
N THR A 66 31.02 25.20 -12.54
CA THR A 66 31.51 26.08 -11.47
C THR A 66 30.50 26.78 -10.56
N SER A 67 29.79 26.07 -9.65
CA SER A 67 29.07 26.69 -8.51
C SER A 67 28.78 25.74 -7.34
N GLY A 68 29.59 24.73 -7.08
CA GLY A 68 29.32 23.68 -6.07
C GLY A 68 29.53 24.06 -4.60
N MET A 69 30.06 25.22 -4.26
CA MET A 69 30.36 25.60 -2.86
C MET A 69 29.24 26.36 -2.13
N PRO A 70 28.45 27.24 -2.76
CA PRO A 70 27.39 27.95 -2.03
C PRO A 70 26.23 27.09 -1.54
N ASP A 71 25.93 26.02 -2.28
CA ASP A 71 24.76 25.13 -2.00
C ASP A 71 25.04 24.14 -0.86
N SER A 72 26.26 23.66 -0.74
CA SER A 72 26.70 22.79 0.36
C SER A 72 26.64 23.52 1.71
N ASP A 73 27.16 24.75 1.77
CA ASP A 73 27.18 25.58 2.97
C ASP A 73 25.75 25.98 3.40
N ARG A 74 24.88 26.23 2.46
CA ARG A 74 23.46 26.52 2.73
C ARG A 74 22.77 25.30 3.33
N ARG A 75 22.94 24.10 2.78
CA ARG A 75 22.40 22.85 3.31
C ARG A 75 22.91 22.56 4.72
N HIS A 76 24.19 22.74 4.98
CA HIS A 76 24.77 22.56 6.31
C HIS A 76 24.22 23.56 7.34
N ARG A 77 23.96 24.80 6.96
CA ARG A 77 23.33 25.81 7.84
C ARG A 77 21.87 25.45 8.15
N LEU A 78 21.09 25.06 7.13
CA LEU A 78 19.71 24.63 7.31
C LEU A 78 19.62 23.36 8.17
N GLY A 79 20.55 22.40 7.98
CA GLY A 79 20.67 21.22 8.83
C GLY A 79 20.89 21.56 10.30
N ARG A 80 21.86 22.44 10.61
CA ARG A 80 22.09 22.90 11.99
C ARG A 80 20.92 23.64 12.58
N ARG A 81 20.23 24.51 11.79
CA ARG A 81 19.02 25.22 12.25
C ARG A 81 17.90 24.25 12.57
N ARG A 82 17.75 23.18 11.75
CA ARG A 82 16.78 22.09 12.00
C ARG A 82 17.08 21.39 13.32
N ASP A 83 18.32 21.01 13.55
CA ASP A 83 18.70 20.26 14.75
C ASP A 83 18.51 21.12 16.02
N GLN A 84 18.83 22.42 15.97
CA GLN A 84 18.58 23.35 17.06
C GLN A 84 17.07 23.53 17.33
N LEU A 85 16.26 23.62 16.28
CA LEU A 85 14.81 23.79 16.43
C LEU A 85 14.17 22.51 16.98
N LEU A 86 14.66 21.32 16.56
CA LEU A 86 14.23 20.04 17.14
C LEU A 86 14.51 19.93 18.63
N VAL A 87 15.67 20.40 19.09
CA VAL A 87 15.97 20.44 20.54
C VAL A 87 14.97 21.34 21.26
N ARG A 88 14.73 22.56 20.75
CA ARG A 88 13.76 23.50 21.36
C ARG A 88 12.34 22.91 21.42
N ILE A 89 11.88 22.24 20.37
CA ILE A 89 10.54 21.63 20.35
C ILE A 89 10.50 20.47 21.37
N ARG A 90 11.53 19.65 21.44
CA ARG A 90 11.59 18.50 22.38
C ARG A 90 11.72 18.90 23.84
N ASP A 91 12.22 20.09 24.13
CA ASP A 91 12.25 20.65 25.49
C ASP A 91 10.86 21.12 25.97
N VAL A 92 9.88 21.18 25.06
CA VAL A 92 8.51 21.55 25.43
C VAL A 92 7.78 20.31 26.01
N PRO A 93 7.09 20.43 27.16
CA PRO A 93 6.30 19.33 27.73
C PRO A 93 5.25 18.82 26.73
N GLY A 94 5.23 17.52 26.54
CA GLY A 94 4.35 16.84 25.57
C GLY A 94 4.93 16.67 24.17
N PHE A 95 6.11 17.23 23.87
CA PHE A 95 6.79 17.09 22.59
C PHE A 95 8.19 16.47 22.68
N VAL A 96 8.50 15.79 23.78
CA VAL A 96 9.81 15.16 24.03
C VAL A 96 10.19 14.14 22.94
N ASP A 97 9.21 13.51 22.33
CA ASP A 97 9.37 12.52 21.26
C ASP A 97 9.11 13.10 19.86
N PHE A 98 8.98 14.41 19.73
CA PHE A 98 8.72 15.05 18.45
C PHE A 98 9.73 14.63 17.38
N LEU A 99 9.23 14.03 16.29
CA LEU A 99 10.02 13.45 15.19
C LEU A 99 11.09 12.45 15.66
N ARG A 100 10.89 11.81 16.80
CA ARG A 100 11.67 10.63 17.19
C ARG A 100 11.06 9.39 16.56
N PRO A 101 11.89 8.35 16.35
CA PRO A 101 11.37 7.05 15.99
C PRO A 101 10.34 6.57 17.01
N ALA A 102 9.28 5.94 16.57
CA ALA A 102 8.28 5.40 17.46
C ALA A 102 8.90 4.30 18.35
N SER A 103 8.72 4.42 19.67
CA SER A 103 9.09 3.34 20.59
C SER A 103 8.15 2.15 20.42
N LEU A 104 8.59 0.96 20.80
CA LEU A 104 7.76 -0.24 20.80
C LEU A 104 6.44 -0.01 21.56
N ALA A 105 6.49 0.69 22.68
CA ALA A 105 5.30 1.02 23.48
C ALA A 105 4.28 1.85 22.69
N ALA A 106 4.74 2.75 21.82
CA ALA A 106 3.88 3.53 20.95
C ALA A 106 3.30 2.73 19.76
N MET A 107 3.93 1.59 19.42
CA MET A 107 3.48 0.70 18.34
C MET A 107 2.41 -0.31 18.82
N LEU A 108 2.42 -0.74 20.08
CA LEU A 108 1.53 -1.78 20.62
C LEU A 108 0.04 -1.54 20.31
N PRO A 109 -0.52 -0.31 20.44
CA PRO A 109 -1.92 -0.06 20.12
C PRO A 109 -2.30 -0.37 18.67
N ALA A 110 -1.33 -0.32 17.75
CA ALA A 110 -1.57 -0.70 16.36
C ALA A 110 -1.93 -2.19 16.16
N ALA A 111 -1.71 -3.03 17.15
CA ALA A 111 -2.01 -4.47 17.07
C ALA A 111 -3.23 -4.89 17.91
N GLU A 112 -4.00 -3.95 18.47
CA GLU A 112 -5.21 -4.27 19.25
C GLU A 112 -6.32 -4.94 18.43
N ALA A 113 -6.46 -4.56 17.16
CA ALA A 113 -7.47 -5.16 16.28
C ALA A 113 -7.01 -6.46 15.59
N GLY A 114 -5.79 -6.88 15.85
CA GLY A 114 -5.15 -8.09 15.32
C GLY A 114 -3.67 -7.89 15.07
N PRO A 115 -2.91 -8.99 14.88
CA PRO A 115 -1.46 -8.95 14.74
C PRO A 115 -0.98 -8.15 13.52
N VAL A 116 0.11 -7.41 13.72
CA VAL A 116 0.92 -6.82 12.65
C VAL A 116 2.17 -7.67 12.47
N VAL A 117 2.38 -8.15 11.27
CA VAL A 117 3.47 -9.08 10.93
C VAL A 117 4.42 -8.39 9.95
N THR A 118 5.58 -8.00 10.44
CA THR A 118 6.64 -7.46 9.59
C THR A 118 7.57 -8.59 9.18
N ILE A 119 7.73 -8.80 7.88
CA ILE A 119 8.66 -9.80 7.35
C ILE A 119 9.94 -9.09 6.95
N ASN A 120 10.99 -9.31 7.73
CA ASN A 120 12.33 -8.81 7.43
C ASN A 120 13.06 -9.76 6.51
N VAL A 121 13.49 -9.26 5.36
CA VAL A 121 14.29 -10.00 4.37
C VAL A 121 15.67 -9.38 4.33
N SER A 122 16.70 -10.14 4.67
CA SER A 122 18.09 -9.69 4.56
C SER A 122 19.02 -10.83 4.11
N ALA A 123 20.21 -10.44 3.61
CA ALA A 123 21.23 -11.40 3.20
C ALA A 123 21.77 -12.26 4.37
N TRP A 124 21.57 -11.84 5.64
CA TRP A 124 22.07 -12.51 6.83
C TRP A 124 21.06 -13.51 7.39
N ARG A 125 19.81 -13.11 7.46
CA ARG A 125 18.69 -13.92 7.95
C ARG A 125 17.36 -13.28 7.63
N CYS A 126 16.34 -14.11 7.47
CA CYS A 126 14.97 -13.64 7.32
C CYS A 126 14.15 -14.00 8.56
N ASP A 127 13.32 -13.05 8.99
CA ASP A 127 12.52 -13.17 10.22
C ASP A 127 11.12 -12.59 10.03
N ALA A 128 10.15 -13.17 10.72
CA ALA A 128 8.86 -12.53 10.95
C ALA A 128 8.85 -11.91 12.36
N LEU A 129 8.65 -10.59 12.40
CA LEU A 129 8.44 -9.84 13.63
C LEU A 129 6.93 -9.67 13.82
N VAL A 130 6.39 -10.33 14.82
CA VAL A 130 4.95 -10.38 15.12
C VAL A 130 4.66 -9.46 16.28
N LEU A 131 3.86 -8.44 16.07
CA LEU A 131 3.33 -7.53 17.07
C LEU A 131 1.87 -7.89 17.34
N THR A 132 1.52 -8.18 18.58
CA THR A 132 0.14 -8.37 19.05
C THR A 132 -0.21 -7.31 20.09
N GLY A 133 -1.47 -7.21 20.51
CA GLY A 133 -1.90 -6.20 21.50
C GLY A 133 -1.21 -6.25 22.87
N GLY A 134 -0.41 -7.26 23.16
CA GLY A 134 0.30 -7.39 24.44
C GLY A 134 1.70 -7.96 24.36
N GLU A 135 2.09 -8.54 23.23
CA GLU A 135 3.34 -9.28 23.10
C GLU A 135 4.04 -9.01 21.78
N THR A 136 5.37 -9.12 21.80
CA THR A 136 6.19 -9.16 20.60
C THR A 136 6.85 -10.52 20.48
N ARG A 137 6.93 -11.04 19.25
CA ARG A 137 7.62 -12.29 18.96
C ARG A 137 8.43 -12.17 17.68
N ILE A 138 9.68 -12.62 17.72
CA ILE A 138 10.51 -12.75 16.52
C ILE A 138 10.66 -14.24 16.23
N MET A 139 10.27 -14.65 15.01
CA MET A 139 10.44 -16.00 14.53
C MET A 139 11.33 -16.04 13.30
N ARG A 140 12.25 -17.01 13.24
CA ARG A 140 13.08 -17.21 12.05
C ARG A 140 12.27 -17.83 10.93
N LEU A 141 12.57 -17.40 9.71
CA LEU A 141 12.06 -17.99 8.47
C LEU A 141 13.26 -18.62 7.70
N PRO A 142 13.69 -19.83 8.12
CA PRO A 142 14.94 -20.41 7.62
C PRO A 142 14.91 -20.77 6.15
N ASP A 143 13.71 -21.03 5.62
CA ASP A 143 13.49 -21.43 4.23
C ASP A 143 13.21 -20.23 3.30
N LEU A 144 13.25 -19.00 3.83
CA LEU A 144 13.19 -17.74 3.06
C LEU A 144 14.59 -17.17 2.91
N SER A 145 14.97 -16.82 1.68
CA SER A 145 16.26 -16.18 1.40
C SER A 145 16.16 -15.10 0.34
N THR A 146 17.10 -14.14 0.38
CA THR A 146 17.22 -13.13 -0.68
C THR A 146 17.51 -13.74 -2.04
N THR A 147 18.34 -14.78 -2.08
CA THR A 147 18.69 -15.49 -3.33
C THR A 147 17.46 -16.10 -4.00
N GLU A 148 16.61 -16.80 -3.24
CA GLU A 148 15.37 -17.35 -3.81
C GLU A 148 14.40 -16.26 -4.28
N LEU A 149 14.32 -15.15 -3.58
CA LEU A 149 13.50 -14.01 -4.02
C LEU A 149 14.03 -13.39 -5.30
N ASP A 150 15.36 -13.19 -5.41
CA ASP A 150 16.02 -12.67 -6.61
C ASP A 150 15.78 -13.54 -7.85
N GLU A 151 15.72 -14.87 -7.66
CA GLU A 151 15.44 -15.80 -8.74
C GLU A 151 13.95 -15.91 -9.09
N ARG A 152 13.06 -15.95 -8.07
CA ARG A 152 11.62 -16.20 -8.26
C ARG A 152 10.85 -14.99 -8.76
N ILE A 153 11.20 -13.79 -8.30
CA ILE A 153 10.41 -12.60 -8.63
C ILE A 153 10.43 -12.26 -10.12
N PRO A 154 11.57 -12.26 -10.82
CA PRO A 154 11.57 -12.05 -12.25
C PRO A 154 10.71 -13.10 -13.01
N VAL A 155 10.83 -14.37 -12.64
CA VAL A 155 10.04 -15.48 -13.24
C VAL A 155 8.55 -15.30 -12.97
N PHE A 156 8.17 -14.88 -11.76
CA PHE A 156 6.79 -14.60 -11.39
C PHE A 156 6.24 -13.40 -12.18
N GLN A 157 7.01 -12.32 -12.31
CA GLN A 157 6.60 -11.13 -13.08
C GLN A 157 6.45 -11.44 -14.56
N GLU A 158 7.36 -12.23 -15.15
CA GLU A 158 7.25 -12.69 -16.53
C GLU A 158 6.02 -13.56 -16.74
N ALA A 159 5.75 -14.48 -15.80
CA ALA A 159 4.56 -15.30 -15.83
C ALA A 159 3.28 -14.44 -15.78
N LEU A 160 3.21 -13.42 -14.91
CA LEU A 160 2.07 -12.49 -14.87
C LEU A 160 1.83 -11.80 -16.22
N VAL A 161 2.88 -11.35 -16.90
CA VAL A 161 2.77 -10.78 -18.25
C VAL A 161 2.23 -11.84 -19.24
N SER A 162 2.75 -13.06 -19.18
CA SER A 162 2.36 -14.14 -20.07
C SER A 162 0.93 -14.63 -19.84
N THR A 163 0.32 -14.38 -18.66
CA THR A 163 -1.11 -14.71 -18.46
C THR A 163 -2.07 -13.87 -19.32
N HIS A 164 -1.60 -12.73 -19.85
CA HIS A 164 -2.38 -11.83 -20.70
C HIS A 164 -1.94 -11.87 -22.17
N SER A 165 -0.83 -12.52 -22.49
CA SER A 165 -0.25 -12.60 -23.83
C SER A 165 -0.01 -14.07 -24.21
N GLY A 166 0.16 -14.32 -25.51
CA GLY A 166 0.41 -15.67 -25.98
C GLY A 166 -0.84 -16.52 -26.21
N ASP A 167 -0.61 -17.79 -26.57
CA ASP A 167 -1.67 -18.76 -26.81
C ASP A 167 -2.24 -19.34 -25.50
N PHE A 168 -3.22 -20.25 -25.62
CA PHE A 168 -3.86 -20.86 -24.45
C PHE A 168 -2.87 -21.70 -23.61
N ALA A 169 -1.93 -22.42 -24.24
CA ALA A 169 -0.98 -23.28 -23.56
C ALA A 169 0.07 -22.45 -22.80
N GLU A 170 0.53 -21.35 -23.40
CA GLU A 170 1.44 -20.40 -22.75
C GLU A 170 0.78 -19.76 -21.53
N ARG A 171 -0.46 -19.29 -21.65
CA ARG A 171 -1.21 -18.75 -20.51
C ARG A 171 -1.45 -19.77 -19.41
N ALA A 172 -1.80 -21.01 -19.76
CA ALA A 172 -1.96 -22.08 -18.78
C ALA A 172 -0.65 -22.40 -18.04
N THR A 173 0.47 -22.44 -18.77
CA THR A 173 1.81 -22.63 -18.18
C THR A 173 2.17 -21.49 -17.23
N ALA A 174 1.90 -20.24 -17.61
CA ALA A 174 2.12 -19.08 -16.77
C ALA A 174 1.31 -19.15 -15.45
N GLN A 175 0.05 -19.60 -15.50
CA GLN A 175 -0.76 -19.81 -14.29
C GLN A 175 -0.15 -20.89 -13.36
N VAL A 176 0.49 -21.93 -13.90
CA VAL A 176 1.21 -22.92 -13.08
C VAL A 176 2.36 -22.27 -12.32
N VAL A 177 3.12 -21.38 -12.96
CA VAL A 177 4.22 -20.63 -12.31
C VAL A 177 3.66 -19.77 -11.17
N VAL A 178 2.57 -19.03 -11.42
CA VAL A 178 1.94 -18.22 -10.38
C VAL A 178 1.50 -19.09 -9.19
N ARG A 179 0.79 -20.20 -9.42
CA ARG A 179 0.38 -21.12 -8.34
C ARG A 179 1.56 -21.69 -7.55
N ARG A 180 2.63 -22.11 -8.23
CA ARG A 180 3.84 -22.62 -7.56
C ARG A 180 4.48 -21.55 -6.67
N THR A 181 4.49 -20.29 -7.11
CA THR A 181 4.99 -19.18 -6.29
C THR A 181 4.13 -18.96 -5.05
N LEU A 182 2.80 -19.01 -5.18
CA LEU A 182 1.88 -18.92 -4.04
C LEU A 182 2.02 -20.06 -3.05
N SER A 183 2.24 -21.30 -3.55
CA SER A 183 2.48 -22.45 -2.69
C SER A 183 3.82 -22.36 -1.96
N TRP A 184 4.88 -21.94 -2.66
CA TRP A 184 6.17 -21.67 -2.02
C TRP A 184 6.04 -20.59 -0.93
N LEU A 185 5.36 -19.48 -1.24
CA LEU A 185 5.14 -18.38 -0.30
C LEU A 185 4.37 -18.82 0.97
N TRP A 186 3.44 -19.76 0.79
CA TRP A 186 2.75 -20.41 1.90
C TRP A 186 3.72 -21.22 2.76
N ASP A 187 4.53 -22.08 2.14
CA ASP A 187 5.43 -22.98 2.86
C ASP A 187 6.52 -22.23 3.62
N VAL A 188 7.08 -21.15 3.04
CA VAL A 188 8.23 -20.45 3.63
C VAL A 188 7.88 -19.25 4.51
N VAL A 189 6.67 -18.64 4.36
CA VAL A 189 6.28 -17.43 5.10
C VAL A 189 4.92 -17.58 5.75
N ALA A 190 3.85 -17.68 4.94
CA ALA A 190 2.51 -17.44 5.44
C ALA A 190 2.02 -18.56 6.37
N GLY A 191 2.23 -19.81 6.00
CA GLY A 191 1.87 -20.99 6.81
C GLY A 191 2.53 -20.96 8.19
N PRO A 192 3.89 -20.90 8.28
CA PRO A 192 4.59 -20.78 9.56
C PRO A 192 4.13 -19.62 10.43
N VAL A 193 3.88 -18.45 9.84
CA VAL A 193 3.37 -17.27 10.58
C VAL A 193 1.98 -17.53 11.14
N LEU A 194 1.05 -18.05 10.32
CA LEU A 194 -0.31 -18.33 10.77
C LEU A 194 -0.37 -19.42 11.85
N GLU A 195 0.52 -20.42 11.79
CA GLU A 195 0.65 -21.43 12.84
C GLU A 195 1.08 -20.83 14.17
N VAL A 196 2.09 -19.94 14.15
CA VAL A 196 2.54 -19.23 15.37
C VAL A 196 1.47 -18.32 15.94
N LEU A 197 0.62 -17.74 15.09
CA LEU A 197 -0.53 -16.93 15.49
C LEU A 197 -1.73 -17.77 15.97
N GLY A 198 -1.70 -19.09 15.80
CA GLY A 198 -2.81 -19.98 16.13
C GLY A 198 -3.95 -20.00 15.12
N TYR A 199 -3.76 -19.40 13.94
CA TYR A 199 -4.75 -19.41 12.86
C TYR A 199 -4.55 -20.64 11.96
N THR A 200 -4.90 -21.81 12.49
CA THR A 200 -4.63 -23.12 11.84
C THR A 200 -5.79 -23.67 11.03
N ALA A 201 -6.98 -23.09 11.14
CA ALA A 201 -8.18 -23.51 10.45
C ALA A 201 -9.05 -22.30 10.08
N ALA A 202 -10.05 -22.52 9.23
CA ALA A 202 -11.07 -21.51 8.93
C ALA A 202 -11.83 -21.12 10.19
N PRO A 203 -12.29 -19.86 10.30
CA PRO A 203 -13.16 -19.44 11.39
C PRO A 203 -14.46 -20.26 11.40
N VAL A 204 -14.99 -20.52 12.59
CA VAL A 204 -16.30 -21.15 12.74
C VAL A 204 -17.35 -20.26 12.05
N GLU A 205 -18.32 -20.90 11.41
CA GLU A 205 -19.40 -20.18 10.71
C GLU A 205 -20.12 -19.22 11.68
N GLY A 206 -20.29 -17.95 11.23
CA GLY A 206 -20.87 -16.89 12.04
C GLY A 206 -19.89 -16.19 12.99
N ALA A 207 -18.69 -16.69 13.18
CA ALA A 207 -17.66 -16.00 13.97
C ALA A 207 -17.01 -14.85 13.15
N PRO A 208 -16.57 -13.77 13.82
CA PRO A 208 -15.82 -12.72 13.16
C PRO A 208 -14.49 -13.27 12.65
N TRP A 209 -14.16 -12.92 11.41
CA TRP A 209 -12.90 -13.32 10.81
C TRP A 209 -11.72 -12.66 11.51
N PRO A 210 -10.67 -13.41 11.89
CA PRO A 210 -9.45 -12.82 12.43
C PRO A 210 -8.77 -11.96 11.36
N ARG A 211 -8.10 -10.90 11.82
CA ARG A 211 -7.41 -9.94 10.95
C ARG A 211 -5.90 -10.09 11.10
N VAL A 212 -5.18 -9.93 10.00
CA VAL A 212 -3.70 -9.84 9.97
C VAL A 212 -3.28 -8.67 9.09
N TRP A 213 -2.33 -7.87 9.59
CA TRP A 213 -1.67 -6.81 8.82
C TRP A 213 -0.28 -7.26 8.42
N TRP A 214 -0.08 -7.42 7.14
CA TRP A 214 1.21 -7.77 6.55
C TRP A 214 2.03 -6.52 6.28
N SER A 215 3.30 -6.54 6.66
CA SER A 215 4.27 -5.49 6.43
C SER A 215 5.56 -6.10 5.86
N PRO A 216 5.54 -6.59 4.60
CA PRO A 216 6.71 -7.20 3.97
C PRO A 216 7.81 -6.18 3.70
N THR A 217 9.08 -6.63 3.58
CA THR A 217 10.23 -5.80 3.21
C THR A 217 10.84 -6.27 1.90
N GLY A 218 11.56 -5.37 1.23
CA GLY A 218 12.32 -5.69 0.04
C GLY A 218 11.46 -6.29 -1.07
N LEU A 219 12.02 -7.23 -1.77
CA LEU A 219 11.38 -7.91 -2.90
C LEU A 219 10.07 -8.61 -2.55
N LEU A 220 9.86 -8.95 -1.28
CA LEU A 220 8.64 -9.61 -0.84
C LEU A 220 7.38 -8.73 -1.01
N ASN A 221 7.55 -7.42 -1.15
CA ASN A 221 6.46 -6.49 -1.47
C ASN A 221 5.78 -6.76 -2.82
N PHE A 222 6.46 -7.45 -3.75
CA PHE A 222 5.89 -7.84 -5.04
C PHE A 222 5.02 -9.10 -4.99
N LEU A 223 5.02 -9.80 -3.85
CA LEU A 223 4.33 -11.07 -3.69
C LEU A 223 3.07 -10.94 -2.82
N PRO A 224 1.96 -11.57 -3.22
CA PRO A 224 0.68 -11.48 -2.54
C PRO A 224 0.61 -12.45 -1.35
N LEU A 225 1.14 -12.05 -0.17
CA LEU A 225 1.10 -12.87 1.05
C LEU A 225 -0.32 -13.32 1.41
N HIS A 226 -1.32 -12.47 1.19
CA HIS A 226 -2.72 -12.76 1.45
C HIS A 226 -3.30 -13.89 0.57
N ALA A 227 -2.68 -14.14 -0.57
CA ALA A 227 -3.09 -15.16 -1.53
C ALA A 227 -2.22 -16.43 -1.47
N ALA A 228 -1.22 -16.46 -0.58
CA ALA A 228 -0.39 -17.63 -0.39
C ALA A 228 -1.24 -18.84 0.04
N GLY A 229 -0.96 -20.02 -0.56
CA GLY A 229 -1.74 -21.22 -0.29
C GLY A 229 -1.33 -22.39 -1.17
N ARG A 230 -1.80 -23.58 -0.81
CA ARG A 230 -1.59 -24.80 -1.56
C ARG A 230 -2.76 -25.03 -2.52
N PHE A 231 -2.55 -24.67 -3.77
CA PHE A 231 -3.55 -24.80 -4.83
C PHE A 231 -3.33 -26.09 -5.64
N PRO A 232 -4.41 -26.59 -6.30
CA PRO A 232 -4.32 -27.73 -7.19
C PRO A 232 -3.23 -27.53 -8.26
N GLY A 233 -2.42 -28.55 -8.51
CA GLY A 233 -1.42 -28.52 -9.58
C GLY A 233 -2.07 -28.65 -10.96
N GLU A 234 -3.12 -29.49 -11.07
CA GLU A 234 -3.80 -29.84 -12.31
C GLU A 234 -5.32 -29.65 -12.22
N PRO A 235 -6.01 -29.48 -13.36
CA PRO A 235 -7.46 -29.44 -13.41
C PRO A 235 -8.07 -30.74 -12.86
N GLY A 236 -9.01 -30.62 -11.91
CA GLY A 236 -9.70 -31.76 -11.29
C GLY A 236 -9.10 -32.22 -9.97
N GLU A 237 -7.94 -31.73 -9.57
CA GLU A 237 -7.47 -31.94 -8.19
C GLU A 237 -8.35 -31.14 -7.22
N PRO A 238 -8.74 -31.73 -6.06
CA PRO A 238 -9.55 -31.01 -5.09
C PRO A 238 -8.78 -29.84 -4.48
N VAL A 239 -9.44 -28.67 -4.38
CA VAL A 239 -8.96 -27.57 -3.56
C VAL A 239 -9.02 -28.03 -2.11
N ARG A 240 -7.88 -27.98 -1.42
CA ARG A 240 -7.83 -28.30 0.02
C ARG A 240 -8.45 -27.14 0.79
N GLU A 241 -9.47 -27.43 1.56
CA GLU A 241 -10.01 -26.50 2.53
C GLU A 241 -8.91 -26.13 3.55
N ASP A 242 -8.90 -24.88 4.03
CA ASP A 242 -7.93 -24.35 5.00
C ASP A 242 -6.45 -24.32 4.54
N ALA A 243 -6.19 -24.49 3.26
CA ALA A 243 -4.81 -24.55 2.74
C ALA A 243 -4.27 -23.20 2.25
N ALA A 244 -5.00 -22.10 2.46
CA ALA A 244 -4.59 -20.76 2.04
C ALA A 244 -4.84 -19.71 3.13
N VAL A 245 -4.13 -18.59 3.05
CA VAL A 245 -4.32 -17.43 3.92
C VAL A 245 -5.78 -16.94 3.84
N LEU A 246 -6.33 -16.90 2.62
CA LEU A 246 -7.73 -16.50 2.37
C LEU A 246 -8.78 -17.38 3.09
N ASP A 247 -8.42 -18.58 3.53
CA ASP A 247 -9.33 -19.47 4.26
C ASP A 247 -9.29 -19.24 5.78
N ARG A 248 -8.27 -18.53 6.28
CA ARG A 248 -8.01 -18.43 7.71
C ARG A 248 -8.16 -17.03 8.27
N VAL A 249 -7.77 -16.00 7.50
CA VAL A 249 -7.72 -14.63 7.98
C VAL A 249 -8.10 -13.61 6.90
N VAL A 250 -8.64 -12.48 7.32
CA VAL A 250 -8.76 -11.28 6.48
C VAL A 250 -7.45 -10.51 6.54
N SER A 251 -6.79 -10.38 5.41
CA SER A 251 -5.51 -9.70 5.28
C SER A 251 -5.64 -8.22 4.94
N SER A 252 -4.79 -7.42 5.52
CA SER A 252 -4.52 -6.04 5.10
C SER A 252 -3.01 -5.83 5.00
N TYR A 253 -2.60 -4.76 4.35
CA TYR A 253 -1.20 -4.38 4.24
C TYR A 253 -0.94 -3.05 4.92
N THR A 254 0.27 -2.87 5.39
CA THR A 254 0.75 -1.58 5.88
C THR A 254 2.23 -1.41 5.52
N PRO A 255 2.64 -0.25 5.03
CA PRO A 255 4.05 0.01 4.78
C PRO A 255 4.87 0.07 6.08
N THR A 256 4.28 0.59 7.16
CA THR A 256 4.86 0.70 8.50
C THR A 256 3.77 0.59 9.55
N ILE A 257 4.13 0.23 10.79
CA ILE A 257 3.21 0.20 11.93
C ILE A 257 2.64 1.59 12.20
N ARG A 258 3.47 2.62 12.04
CA ARG A 258 3.08 4.02 12.20
C ARG A 258 2.03 4.47 11.18
N ALA A 259 2.15 4.06 9.92
CA ALA A 259 1.13 4.34 8.91
C ALA A 259 -0.23 3.74 9.28
N LEU A 260 -0.23 2.54 9.84
CA LEU A 260 -1.44 1.90 10.35
C LEU A 260 -2.03 2.65 11.54
N SER A 261 -1.18 3.05 12.51
CA SER A 261 -1.61 3.85 13.67
C SER A 261 -2.22 5.17 13.23
N HIS A 262 -1.57 5.86 12.28
CA HIS A 262 -2.10 7.10 11.71
C HIS A 262 -3.46 6.89 11.02
N ALA A 263 -3.60 5.86 10.17
CA ALA A 263 -4.88 5.56 9.52
C ALA A 263 -6.01 5.26 10.54
N ARG A 264 -5.68 4.63 11.67
CA ARG A 264 -6.63 4.31 12.76
C ARG A 264 -7.02 5.51 13.60
N SER A 265 -6.11 6.45 13.84
CA SER A 265 -6.38 7.65 14.64
C SER A 265 -7.32 8.63 13.94
N ARG A 266 -7.49 8.53 12.63
CA ARG A 266 -8.36 9.43 11.87
C ARG A 266 -9.84 9.10 12.10
N PRO A 267 -10.70 10.11 12.33
CA PRO A 267 -12.14 9.90 12.44
C PRO A 267 -12.71 9.39 11.11
N ALA A 268 -13.82 8.69 11.19
CA ALA A 268 -14.59 8.34 9.99
C ALA A 268 -15.15 9.61 9.31
N ALA A 269 -15.20 9.61 7.98
CA ALA A 269 -15.73 10.73 7.24
C ALA A 269 -17.22 10.96 7.57
N PRO A 270 -17.65 12.21 7.81
CA PRO A 270 -19.05 12.51 8.14
C PRO A 270 -20.01 12.29 6.96
N HIS A 271 -19.49 12.37 5.75
CA HIS A 271 -20.25 12.21 4.50
C HIS A 271 -19.50 11.28 3.54
N GLN A 272 -20.25 10.52 2.75
CA GLN A 272 -19.68 9.58 1.77
C GLN A 272 -19.87 10.12 0.35
N ARG A 273 -19.24 11.24 0.01
CA ARG A 273 -19.17 11.73 -1.35
C ARG A 273 -18.12 10.96 -2.14
N LEU A 274 -18.49 10.45 -3.30
CA LEU A 274 -17.62 9.66 -4.19
C LEU A 274 -17.13 10.51 -5.37
N LEU A 275 -15.82 10.56 -5.59
CA LEU A 275 -15.25 10.85 -6.89
C LEU A 275 -15.13 9.53 -7.66
N ALA A 276 -15.72 9.43 -8.83
CA ALA A 276 -15.56 8.31 -9.75
C ALA A 276 -14.95 8.81 -11.06
N ALA A 277 -13.69 8.47 -11.31
CA ALA A 277 -12.93 8.89 -12.50
C ALA A 277 -12.62 7.69 -13.39
N ALA A 278 -12.94 7.79 -14.70
CA ALA A 278 -12.70 6.72 -15.67
C ALA A 278 -12.02 7.24 -16.93
N MET A 279 -11.05 6.45 -17.42
CA MET A 279 -10.35 6.66 -18.69
C MET A 279 -10.50 5.41 -19.57
N PRO A 280 -11.66 5.19 -20.21
CA PRO A 280 -11.90 4.09 -21.16
C PRO A 280 -10.89 4.06 -22.31
N VAL A 281 -10.50 5.24 -22.79
CA VAL A 281 -9.50 5.40 -23.84
C VAL A 281 -8.39 6.33 -23.36
N THR A 282 -7.16 5.80 -23.36
CA THR A 282 -5.94 6.56 -23.01
C THR A 282 -4.94 6.46 -24.17
N ARG A 283 -4.42 7.60 -24.62
CA ARG A 283 -3.49 7.64 -25.74
C ARG A 283 -2.26 6.77 -25.50
N GLY A 284 -1.98 5.84 -26.42
CA GLY A 284 -0.83 4.94 -26.32
C GLY A 284 -1.00 3.75 -25.34
N GLN A 285 -2.20 3.56 -24.80
CA GLN A 285 -2.55 2.43 -23.96
C GLN A 285 -3.64 1.57 -24.61
N HIS A 286 -3.80 0.33 -24.13
CA HIS A 286 -4.92 -0.52 -24.50
C HIS A 286 -6.23 0.06 -23.96
N PRO A 287 -7.35 -0.01 -24.71
CA PRO A 287 -8.64 0.42 -24.20
C PRO A 287 -9.09 -0.35 -22.95
N LEU A 288 -9.84 0.33 -22.08
CA LEU A 288 -10.51 -0.23 -20.90
C LEU A 288 -12.03 -0.15 -21.11
N PRO A 289 -12.64 -1.05 -21.92
CA PRO A 289 -14.03 -0.96 -22.34
C PRO A 289 -15.03 -1.05 -21.18
N TYR A 290 -14.66 -1.65 -20.05
CA TYR A 290 -15.53 -1.76 -18.87
C TYR A 290 -15.40 -0.58 -17.91
N ALA A 291 -14.35 0.24 -18.01
CA ALA A 291 -14.11 1.34 -17.07
C ALA A 291 -15.25 2.37 -17.00
N ARG A 292 -15.88 2.70 -18.14
CA ARG A 292 -17.05 3.59 -18.17
C ARG A 292 -18.24 2.97 -17.42
N ALA A 293 -18.60 1.73 -17.75
CA ALA A 293 -19.73 1.04 -17.12
C ALA A 293 -19.49 0.86 -15.62
N GLU A 294 -18.25 0.61 -15.20
CA GLU A 294 -17.86 0.46 -13.79
C GLU A 294 -18.21 1.72 -12.97
N VAL A 295 -17.83 2.91 -13.45
CA VAL A 295 -18.12 4.17 -12.73
C VAL A 295 -19.57 4.62 -12.86
N GLU A 296 -20.23 4.36 -13.99
CA GLU A 296 -21.66 4.65 -14.19
C GLU A 296 -22.54 3.78 -13.28
N ASP A 297 -22.23 2.49 -13.14
CA ASP A 297 -22.90 1.57 -12.20
C ASP A 297 -22.76 2.08 -10.75
N LEU A 298 -21.59 2.57 -10.37
CA LEU A 298 -21.36 3.15 -9.04
C LEU A 298 -22.17 4.44 -8.84
N ALA A 299 -22.24 5.29 -9.83
CA ALA A 299 -23.01 6.53 -9.80
C ALA A 299 -24.52 6.28 -9.66
N GLN A 300 -25.03 5.24 -10.32
CA GLN A 300 -26.44 4.84 -10.19
C GLN A 300 -26.81 4.31 -8.80
N GLN A 301 -25.87 3.67 -8.12
CA GLN A 301 -26.08 3.09 -6.78
C GLN A 301 -25.95 4.12 -5.66
N ARG A 302 -25.39 5.31 -5.92
CA ARG A 302 -25.06 6.33 -4.94
C ARG A 302 -25.57 7.70 -5.35
N GLY A 303 -26.11 8.46 -4.41
CA GLY A 303 -26.73 9.76 -4.68
C GLY A 303 -25.77 10.94 -4.78
N ASP A 304 -24.56 10.86 -4.20
CA ASP A 304 -23.58 11.97 -4.16
C ASP A 304 -22.26 11.54 -4.81
N VAL A 305 -22.22 11.66 -6.13
CA VAL A 305 -21.09 11.25 -6.96
C VAL A 305 -20.64 12.37 -7.90
N SER A 306 -19.35 12.68 -7.85
CA SER A 306 -18.66 13.46 -8.90
C SER A 306 -18.15 12.46 -9.95
N LEU A 307 -18.86 12.34 -11.06
CA LEU A 307 -18.52 11.45 -12.16
C LEU A 307 -17.69 12.21 -13.19
N LEU A 308 -16.46 11.74 -13.45
CA LEU A 308 -15.53 12.33 -14.42
C LEU A 308 -15.10 11.24 -15.42
N ILE A 309 -15.46 11.38 -16.68
CA ILE A 309 -15.17 10.37 -17.72
C ILE A 309 -14.45 11.03 -18.89
N GLU A 310 -13.31 10.43 -19.30
CA GLU A 310 -12.53 10.88 -20.47
C GLU A 310 -12.17 12.37 -20.37
N GLU A 311 -12.73 13.21 -21.23
CA GLU A 311 -12.44 14.64 -21.36
C GLU A 311 -12.72 15.45 -20.06
N GLU A 312 -13.59 14.94 -19.20
CA GLU A 312 -13.88 15.54 -17.89
C GLU A 312 -12.85 15.15 -16.83
N ALA A 313 -12.18 13.99 -17.01
CA ALA A 313 -11.17 13.48 -16.09
C ALA A 313 -9.80 14.13 -16.31
N THR A 314 -9.75 15.47 -16.28
CA THR A 314 -8.52 16.23 -16.35
C THR A 314 -7.80 16.28 -15.00
N HIS A 315 -6.51 16.58 -15.01
CA HIS A 315 -5.70 16.72 -13.80
C HIS A 315 -6.34 17.68 -12.79
N ASP A 316 -6.72 18.88 -13.23
CA ASP A 316 -7.24 19.90 -12.34
C ASP A 316 -8.64 19.57 -11.82
N THR A 317 -9.52 18.99 -12.65
CA THR A 317 -10.87 18.57 -12.22
C THR A 317 -10.81 17.43 -11.21
N VAL A 318 -9.91 16.47 -11.41
CA VAL A 318 -9.68 15.35 -10.48
C VAL A 318 -9.14 15.84 -9.15
N ILE A 319 -8.12 16.73 -9.14
CA ILE A 319 -7.60 17.32 -7.90
C ILE A 319 -8.67 18.14 -7.16
N ALA A 320 -9.45 18.93 -7.87
CA ALA A 320 -10.54 19.68 -7.28
C ALA A 320 -11.60 18.77 -6.65
N ALA A 321 -12.00 17.69 -7.35
CA ALA A 321 -12.96 16.73 -6.85
C ALA A 321 -12.43 15.92 -5.64
N LEU A 322 -11.14 15.54 -5.62
CA LEU A 322 -10.50 14.85 -4.48
C LEU A 322 -10.61 15.66 -3.18
N ARG A 323 -10.52 16.98 -3.26
CA ARG A 323 -10.61 17.87 -2.07
C ARG A 323 -12.00 17.91 -1.43
N HIS A 324 -13.02 17.51 -2.18
CA HIS A 324 -14.42 17.55 -1.76
C HIS A 324 -15.06 16.17 -1.62
N SER A 325 -14.29 15.10 -1.86
CA SER A 325 -14.78 13.73 -1.82
C SER A 325 -14.08 12.93 -0.72
N SER A 326 -14.85 12.18 0.05
CA SER A 326 -14.29 11.24 1.04
C SER A 326 -13.96 9.89 0.44
N TRP A 327 -14.58 9.53 -0.66
CA TRP A 327 -14.30 8.33 -1.41
C TRP A 327 -13.79 8.69 -2.81
N ALA A 328 -12.81 7.92 -3.30
CA ALA A 328 -12.30 8.07 -4.66
C ALA A 328 -12.21 6.70 -5.34
N HIS A 329 -12.67 6.64 -6.58
CA HIS A 329 -12.59 5.46 -7.43
C HIS A 329 -11.94 5.85 -8.76
N PHE A 330 -10.87 5.15 -9.14
CA PHE A 330 -10.13 5.38 -10.36
C PHE A 330 -10.15 4.14 -11.25
N ALA A 331 -10.86 4.21 -12.37
CA ALA A 331 -10.86 3.20 -13.44
C ALA A 331 -10.04 3.73 -14.62
N CYS A 332 -8.72 3.72 -14.50
CA CYS A 332 -7.78 4.27 -15.48
C CYS A 332 -6.47 3.47 -15.49
N HIS A 333 -5.59 3.74 -16.43
CA HIS A 333 -4.24 3.21 -16.39
C HIS A 333 -3.38 3.91 -15.35
N ALA A 334 -2.48 3.16 -14.73
CA ALA A 334 -1.41 3.67 -13.90
C ALA A 334 -0.06 3.27 -14.46
N HIS A 335 0.92 4.13 -14.30
CA HIS A 335 2.32 3.84 -14.57
C HIS A 335 3.09 3.76 -13.26
N SER A 336 3.73 2.63 -13.01
CA SER A 336 4.63 2.44 -11.88
C SER A 336 6.06 2.54 -12.36
N ASP A 337 6.83 3.52 -11.87
CA ASP A 337 8.25 3.65 -12.20
C ASP A 337 9.08 2.92 -11.14
N PRO A 338 9.71 1.79 -11.49
CA PRO A 338 10.42 0.95 -10.52
C PRO A 338 11.77 1.52 -10.10
N VAL A 339 12.34 2.43 -10.87
CA VAL A 339 13.64 3.07 -10.58
C VAL A 339 13.44 4.34 -9.77
N SER A 340 12.34 5.03 -10.03
CA SER A 340 11.97 6.29 -9.36
C SER A 340 10.50 6.27 -9.00
N PRO A 341 10.12 5.59 -7.91
CA PRO A 341 8.73 5.42 -7.52
C PRO A 341 7.93 6.72 -7.40
N SER A 342 8.60 7.81 -7.05
CA SER A 342 8.03 9.15 -7.04
C SER A 342 7.53 9.64 -8.42
N LYS A 343 7.96 9.02 -9.51
CA LYS A 343 7.47 9.26 -10.87
C LYS A 343 6.27 8.41 -11.26
N SER A 344 5.86 7.48 -10.41
CA SER A 344 4.62 6.73 -10.60
C SER A 344 3.42 7.67 -10.65
N HIS A 345 2.43 7.38 -11.50
CA HIS A 345 1.31 8.28 -11.74
C HIS A 345 0.09 7.55 -12.31
N LEU A 346 -1.09 8.15 -12.12
CA LEU A 346 -2.32 7.80 -12.81
C LEU A 346 -2.39 8.54 -14.13
N LEU A 347 -2.85 7.87 -15.20
CA LEU A 347 -3.03 8.48 -16.52
C LEU A 347 -4.44 9.07 -16.63
N LEU A 348 -4.51 10.40 -16.71
CA LEU A 348 -5.74 11.16 -16.91
C LEU A 348 -5.81 11.69 -18.35
N HIS A 349 -6.85 12.46 -18.66
CA HIS A 349 -7.12 12.91 -20.03
C HIS A 349 -6.02 13.80 -20.61
N ASP A 350 -5.62 14.83 -19.88
CA ASP A 350 -4.68 15.88 -20.32
C ASP A 350 -3.26 15.66 -19.84
N SER A 351 -3.09 15.33 -18.58
CA SER A 351 -1.79 15.14 -17.95
C SER A 351 -1.86 14.11 -16.82
N PRO A 352 -0.74 13.41 -16.53
CA PRO A 352 -0.72 12.41 -15.46
C PRO A 352 -0.81 13.05 -14.08
N LEU A 353 -1.49 12.35 -13.15
CA LEU A 353 -1.54 12.70 -11.73
C LEU A 353 -0.48 11.90 -10.97
N SER A 354 0.58 12.57 -10.53
CA SER A 354 1.73 11.91 -9.92
C SER A 354 1.51 11.52 -8.46
N VAL A 355 2.22 10.47 -8.02
CA VAL A 355 2.29 10.02 -6.62
C VAL A 355 2.69 11.17 -5.68
N ILE A 356 3.63 12.02 -6.11
CA ILE A 356 4.07 13.18 -5.31
C ILE A 356 2.92 14.17 -5.12
N GLU A 357 2.18 14.50 -6.17
CA GLU A 357 1.05 15.44 -6.08
C GLU A 357 -0.05 14.88 -5.19
N ILE A 358 -0.42 13.60 -5.37
CA ILE A 358 -1.37 12.91 -4.49
C ILE A 358 -0.91 12.99 -3.04
N SER A 359 0.35 12.62 -2.75
CA SER A 359 0.89 12.61 -1.39
C SER A 359 0.92 13.98 -0.71
N ARG A 360 0.94 15.07 -1.50
CA ARG A 360 0.90 16.45 -0.98
C ARG A 360 -0.52 16.95 -0.68
N LEU A 361 -1.54 16.26 -1.15
CA LEU A 361 -2.91 16.58 -0.80
C LEU A 361 -3.10 16.38 0.71
N ARG A 362 -3.85 17.30 1.33
CA ARG A 362 -4.20 17.24 2.76
C ARG A 362 -5.71 17.08 2.86
N LEU A 363 -6.16 15.86 2.70
CA LEU A 363 -7.58 15.54 2.68
C LEU A 363 -8.02 15.17 4.10
N GLN A 364 -8.91 15.97 4.69
CA GLN A 364 -9.35 15.77 6.07
C GLN A 364 -10.35 14.62 6.21
N ASP A 365 -11.24 14.47 5.23
CA ASP A 365 -12.36 13.53 5.27
C ASP A 365 -12.15 12.31 4.35
N ALA A 366 -10.89 12.03 3.95
CA ALA A 366 -10.59 10.93 3.04
C ALA A 366 -10.72 9.57 3.73
N GLU A 367 -11.64 8.74 3.27
CA GLU A 367 -11.98 7.45 3.88
C GLU A 367 -11.55 6.27 3.03
N LEU A 368 -11.92 6.22 1.75
CA LEU A 368 -11.65 5.09 0.86
C LEU A 368 -11.16 5.55 -0.51
N ALA A 369 -9.99 5.04 -0.92
CA ALA A 369 -9.55 5.09 -2.31
C ALA A 369 -9.58 3.69 -2.91
N TYR A 370 -10.29 3.52 -4.04
CA TYR A 370 -10.31 2.29 -4.82
C TYR A 370 -9.59 2.53 -6.16
N LEU A 371 -8.50 1.82 -6.35
CA LEU A 371 -7.66 1.94 -7.52
C LEU A 371 -7.89 0.73 -8.43
N SER A 372 -8.87 0.82 -9.33
CA SER A 372 -9.10 -0.12 -10.42
C SER A 372 -8.02 0.03 -11.51
N ALA A 373 -7.06 0.93 -11.26
CA ALA A 373 -5.91 1.18 -12.11
C ALA A 373 -4.91 0.05 -11.98
N CYS A 374 -4.54 -0.53 -13.11
CA CYS A 374 -3.56 -1.61 -13.18
C CYS A 374 -2.15 -1.05 -13.02
N SER A 375 -1.41 -1.52 -12.02
CA SER A 375 0.03 -1.25 -11.93
C SER A 375 0.77 -2.10 -12.96
N THR A 376 1.25 -1.53 -14.04
CA THR A 376 2.21 -2.20 -14.92
C THR A 376 3.59 -2.14 -14.28
N ALA A 377 3.80 -2.91 -13.22
CA ALA A 377 5.11 -3.06 -12.60
C ALA A 377 6.04 -3.88 -13.49
N ARG A 378 6.58 -3.29 -14.55
CA ARG A 378 7.82 -3.75 -15.17
C ARG A 378 8.95 -3.05 -14.44
N GLY A 379 9.61 -3.73 -13.48
CA GLY A 379 10.49 -3.00 -12.72
C GLY A 379 11.69 -3.61 -12.08
N SER A 380 12.75 -2.84 -11.92
CA SER A 380 13.98 -3.24 -11.29
C SER A 380 13.78 -3.47 -9.77
N THR A 381 14.46 -4.50 -9.27
CA THR A 381 14.44 -4.98 -7.88
C THR A 381 15.12 -4.02 -6.86
N ARG A 382 15.63 -2.87 -7.31
CA ARG A 382 16.49 -2.01 -6.47
C ARG A 382 15.78 -1.14 -5.45
N LEU A 383 14.45 -0.94 -5.56
CA LEU A 383 13.67 -0.09 -4.65
C LEU A 383 12.38 -0.80 -4.20
N ALA A 384 12.50 -2.08 -3.87
CA ALA A 384 11.37 -2.93 -3.51
C ALA A 384 10.64 -2.49 -2.22
N ASP A 385 11.33 -1.80 -1.30
CA ASP A 385 10.72 -1.28 -0.07
C ASP A 385 9.72 -0.14 -0.32
N GLU A 386 9.66 0.31 -1.54
CA GLU A 386 8.74 1.37 -1.97
C GLU A 386 7.60 0.86 -2.88
N ALA A 387 7.40 -0.45 -3.07
CA ALA A 387 6.48 -1.02 -4.08
C ALA A 387 4.97 -0.75 -3.83
N ILE A 388 4.59 -0.26 -2.65
CA ILE A 388 3.19 0.13 -2.36
C ILE A 388 2.96 1.63 -2.64
N HIS A 389 3.63 2.20 -3.67
CA HIS A 389 3.76 3.65 -3.80
C HIS A 389 2.46 4.41 -4.07
N ILE A 390 1.63 3.92 -5.00
CA ILE A 390 0.38 4.62 -5.32
C ILE A 390 -0.57 4.50 -4.13
N ALA A 391 -0.73 3.31 -3.55
CA ALA A 391 -1.55 3.12 -2.36
C ALA A 391 -1.04 3.94 -1.16
N SER A 392 0.27 3.96 -0.94
CA SER A 392 0.89 4.76 0.12
C SER A 392 0.71 6.26 -0.10
N ALA A 393 0.73 6.73 -1.36
CA ALA A 393 0.47 8.14 -1.67
C ALA A 393 -0.95 8.56 -1.30
N PHE A 394 -1.94 7.69 -1.55
CA PHE A 394 -3.32 7.94 -1.11
C PHE A 394 -3.44 7.90 0.42
N GLN A 395 -2.76 6.98 1.11
CA GLN A 395 -2.69 7.00 2.57
C GLN A 395 -2.05 8.29 3.09
N LEU A 396 -0.95 8.76 2.47
CA LEU A 396 -0.33 10.05 2.77
C LEU A 396 -1.27 11.22 2.50
N ALA A 397 -2.05 11.17 1.43
CA ALA A 397 -3.07 12.19 1.16
C ALA A 397 -4.13 12.25 2.26
N GLY A 398 -4.34 11.16 3.00
CA GLY A 398 -5.25 11.08 4.12
C GLY A 398 -6.29 9.95 4.04
N TYR A 399 -6.30 9.14 2.98
CA TYR A 399 -7.23 8.01 2.88
C TYR A 399 -6.95 6.96 3.95
N ARG A 400 -7.97 6.60 4.72
CA ARG A 400 -7.88 5.55 5.75
C ARG A 400 -7.74 4.17 5.12
N ASN A 401 -8.50 3.92 4.07
CA ASN A 401 -8.55 2.65 3.37
C ASN A 401 -8.15 2.84 1.91
N VAL A 402 -7.26 2.00 1.40
CA VAL A 402 -6.90 1.98 -0.01
C VAL A 402 -7.00 0.55 -0.53
N VAL A 403 -7.73 0.36 -1.61
CA VAL A 403 -7.78 -0.89 -2.37
C VAL A 403 -7.04 -0.68 -3.68
N GLY A 404 -6.19 -1.61 -4.03
CA GLY A 404 -5.44 -1.56 -5.29
C GLY A 404 -5.03 -2.94 -5.76
N SER A 405 -4.31 -3.01 -6.87
CA SER A 405 -3.80 -4.26 -7.43
C SER A 405 -2.28 -4.22 -7.57
N LEU A 406 -1.62 -5.35 -7.24
CA LEU A 406 -0.16 -5.52 -7.37
C LEU A 406 0.29 -5.66 -8.83
N TRP A 407 -0.60 -6.05 -9.74
CA TRP A 407 -0.34 -6.21 -11.17
C TRP A 407 -1.58 -5.93 -11.99
N SER A 408 -1.40 -5.85 -13.32
CA SER A 408 -2.50 -5.67 -14.27
C SER A 408 -3.45 -6.86 -14.23
N VAL A 409 -4.73 -6.59 -14.12
CA VAL A 409 -5.82 -7.57 -14.18
C VAL A 409 -6.69 -7.24 -15.41
N ALA A 410 -7.35 -8.25 -15.97
CA ALA A 410 -8.27 -8.04 -17.08
C ALA A 410 -9.39 -7.05 -16.69
N ASP A 411 -9.68 -6.10 -17.55
CA ASP A 411 -10.64 -5.01 -17.33
C ASP A 411 -12.02 -5.53 -16.88
N SER A 412 -12.52 -6.62 -17.50
CA SER A 412 -13.76 -7.28 -17.10
C SER A 412 -13.72 -7.85 -15.68
N THR A 413 -12.59 -8.39 -15.26
CA THR A 413 -12.38 -8.88 -13.89
C THR A 413 -12.32 -7.73 -12.91
N ALA A 414 -11.64 -6.63 -13.26
CA ALA A 414 -11.55 -5.43 -12.43
C ALA A 414 -12.96 -4.87 -12.15
N ALA A 415 -13.79 -4.72 -13.18
CA ALA A 415 -15.18 -4.29 -13.03
C ALA A 415 -16.02 -5.25 -12.16
N LYS A 416 -15.84 -6.59 -12.31
CA LYS A 416 -16.50 -7.60 -11.46
C LYS A 416 -16.11 -7.46 -10.00
N VAL A 417 -14.81 -7.27 -9.71
CA VAL A 417 -14.31 -7.09 -8.34
C VAL A 417 -14.84 -5.79 -7.75
N ALA A 418 -14.78 -4.67 -8.46
CA ALA A 418 -15.30 -3.39 -8.02
C ALA A 418 -16.79 -3.48 -7.68
N LYS A 419 -17.60 -4.02 -8.57
CA LYS A 419 -19.05 -4.23 -8.34
C LYS A 419 -19.33 -5.07 -7.10
N GLY A 420 -18.63 -6.21 -6.95
CA GLY A 420 -18.76 -7.09 -5.79
C GLY A 420 -18.32 -6.44 -4.49
N PHE A 421 -17.26 -5.64 -4.52
CA PHE A 421 -16.72 -4.90 -3.39
C PHE A 421 -17.71 -3.83 -2.90
N TYR A 422 -18.17 -2.95 -3.79
CA TYR A 422 -19.10 -1.88 -3.43
C TYR A 422 -20.46 -2.42 -2.96
N HIS A 423 -20.96 -3.50 -3.55
CA HIS A 423 -22.17 -4.16 -3.07
C HIS A 423 -22.05 -4.62 -1.61
N ARG A 424 -20.89 -5.16 -1.23
CA ARG A 424 -20.63 -5.60 0.15
C ARG A 424 -20.44 -4.43 1.12
N LEU A 425 -19.83 -3.33 0.66
CA LEU A 425 -19.74 -2.11 1.46
C LEU A 425 -21.11 -1.52 1.75
N THR A 426 -22.03 -1.50 0.77
CA THR A 426 -23.40 -1.03 0.99
C THR A 426 -24.19 -1.94 1.94
N SER A 427 -23.80 -3.21 2.05
CA SER A 427 -24.33 -4.15 3.05
C SER A 427 -23.71 -3.97 4.45
N GLY A 428 -22.83 -2.98 4.64
CA GLY A 428 -22.25 -2.63 5.94
C GLY A 428 -20.95 -3.37 6.29
N LEU A 429 -20.35 -4.15 5.38
CA LEU A 429 -19.06 -4.80 5.63
C LEU A 429 -17.91 -3.79 5.59
N PRO A 430 -16.92 -3.91 6.51
CA PRO A 430 -15.70 -3.11 6.43
C PRO A 430 -14.91 -3.36 5.12
N PRO A 431 -14.16 -2.37 4.60
CA PRO A 431 -13.47 -2.47 3.31
C PRO A 431 -12.59 -3.72 3.15
N ALA A 432 -11.78 -4.06 4.14
CA ALA A 432 -10.95 -5.26 4.11
C ALA A 432 -11.75 -6.55 4.02
N VAL A 433 -12.86 -6.65 4.77
CA VAL A 433 -13.74 -7.83 4.78
C VAL A 433 -14.51 -7.93 3.47
N ALA A 434 -14.98 -6.80 2.93
CA ALA A 434 -15.65 -6.73 1.64
C ALA A 434 -14.75 -7.22 0.50
N LEU A 435 -13.49 -6.74 0.46
CA LEU A 435 -12.51 -7.19 -0.52
C LEU A 435 -12.20 -8.68 -0.36
N HIS A 436 -11.90 -9.12 0.87
CA HIS A 436 -11.62 -10.53 1.17
C HIS A 436 -12.73 -11.46 0.65
N ALA A 437 -13.99 -11.12 0.92
CA ALA A 437 -15.13 -11.93 0.51
C ALA A 437 -15.29 -12.00 -1.03
N VAL A 438 -14.97 -10.91 -1.75
CA VAL A 438 -14.97 -10.91 -3.23
C VAL A 438 -13.84 -11.78 -3.78
N ILE A 439 -12.63 -11.59 -3.28
CA ILE A 439 -11.45 -12.30 -3.78
C ILE A 439 -11.55 -13.80 -3.48
N ARG A 440 -12.06 -14.16 -2.29
CA ARG A 440 -12.31 -15.56 -1.94
C ARG A 440 -13.34 -16.20 -2.88
N GLY A 441 -14.45 -15.50 -3.18
CA GLY A 441 -15.43 -15.98 -4.13
C GLY A 441 -14.87 -16.18 -5.54
N LEU A 442 -14.05 -15.24 -6.03
CA LEU A 442 -13.38 -15.39 -7.32
C LEU A 442 -12.38 -16.56 -7.35
N ARG A 443 -11.61 -16.75 -6.26
CA ARG A 443 -10.72 -17.91 -6.13
C ARG A 443 -11.51 -19.21 -6.20
N ASP A 444 -12.65 -19.28 -5.52
CA ASP A 444 -13.48 -20.49 -5.47
C ASP A 444 -14.11 -20.78 -6.85
N GLU A 445 -14.45 -19.76 -7.63
CA GLU A 445 -14.92 -19.89 -9.02
C GLU A 445 -13.78 -20.30 -9.96
N GLU A 446 -12.58 -19.72 -9.80
CA GLU A 446 -11.46 -19.88 -10.72
C GLU A 446 -10.13 -20.16 -9.97
N PRO A 447 -10.03 -21.30 -9.27
CA PRO A 447 -8.86 -21.58 -8.42
C PRO A 447 -7.55 -21.77 -9.22
N LEU A 448 -7.64 -22.10 -10.50
CA LEU A 448 -6.48 -22.33 -11.36
C LEU A 448 -5.93 -21.06 -12.03
N THR A 449 -6.62 -19.91 -11.88
CA THR A 449 -6.24 -18.64 -12.50
C THR A 449 -5.91 -17.55 -11.46
N PRO A 450 -4.93 -17.74 -10.56
CA PRO A 450 -4.64 -16.79 -9.50
C PRO A 450 -4.23 -15.40 -9.99
N SER A 451 -3.77 -15.25 -11.22
CA SER A 451 -3.49 -13.92 -11.79
C SER A 451 -4.72 -13.02 -11.83
N ALA A 452 -5.93 -13.58 -11.85
CA ALA A 452 -7.18 -12.83 -11.91
C ALA A 452 -7.63 -12.31 -10.53
N TRP A 453 -7.32 -13.01 -9.44
CA TRP A 453 -7.84 -12.68 -8.11
C TRP A 453 -6.77 -12.36 -7.06
N ALA A 454 -5.57 -12.93 -7.17
CA ALA A 454 -4.53 -12.81 -6.14
C ALA A 454 -3.81 -11.44 -6.10
N GLY A 455 -4.10 -10.55 -7.05
CA GLY A 455 -3.44 -9.24 -7.13
C GLY A 455 -4.03 -8.15 -6.23
N TYR A 456 -5.25 -8.30 -5.78
CA TYR A 456 -5.95 -7.25 -5.06
C TYR A 456 -5.54 -7.17 -3.60
N VAL A 457 -5.16 -6.00 -3.15
CA VAL A 457 -4.71 -5.72 -1.78
C VAL A 457 -5.54 -4.61 -1.13
N HIS A 458 -5.73 -4.74 0.16
CA HIS A 458 -6.27 -3.68 1.02
C HIS A 458 -5.15 -3.13 1.90
N ALA A 459 -4.98 -1.81 1.95
CA ALA A 459 -4.10 -1.11 2.87
C ALA A 459 -4.93 -0.20 3.77
N GLY A 460 -4.79 -0.35 5.10
CA GLY A 460 -5.56 0.43 6.07
C GLY A 460 -5.99 -0.34 7.31
N PRO A 461 -6.83 0.26 8.16
CA PRO A 461 -7.29 -0.32 9.41
C PRO A 461 -8.12 -1.58 9.27
#